data_eb7d86bd4416f8c3ebded1a166f82ccb
#
_entry.id   eb7d86bd4416f8c3ebded1a166f82ccb
#
_cell.length_a   1.000
_cell.length_b   1.000
_cell.length_c   1.000
_cell.angle_alpha   90.00
_cell.angle_beta   90.00
_cell.angle_gamma   90.00
#
_symmetry.space_group_name_H-M   'P 1'
#
loop_
_entity.id
_entity.type
_entity.pdbx_description
1 polymer ?
#
loop_
_entity_poly.entity_id
_entity_poly.type
_entity_poly.pdbx_seq_one_letter_code
_entity_poly.pdbx_strand_id
1 'polypeptide(L)'
;MSALSMTPDEIQARVLHRDGMVLVLDKPPGVAVHRGPKGGASLEDWFDDLRYGLPRKPALAHRLDRDTTGCLVLGRHAKALARLGLLFKQGKVAKTYWAIVEGEPSEAEGLIDLPLGRLDDRIGWWQKVDPAGQPARTKWRLAGRATRADGSPIAWLELEPLTGRTHQIRVHCAAIGLPLAGDSIYGRATRDDGSTLHLHARRVIVPIAKNGPPVDVTAPPPAHMREALAACGWAADSAAKSRSTD
;
A
#
# COMPACT_ATOMS: atom_id res chain seq x y z
N MET A 1 20.87 10.84 -6.32
CA MET A 1 19.43 10.85 -5.91
C MET A 1 19.30 11.80 -4.75
N SER A 2 18.61 12.93 -4.94
CA SER A 2 18.32 13.88 -3.86
C SER A 2 17.54 13.15 -2.77
N ALA A 3 17.98 13.26 -1.52
CA ALA A 3 17.22 12.76 -0.39
C ALA A 3 15.83 13.42 -0.45
N LEU A 4 14.75 12.62 -0.48
CA LEU A 4 13.40 13.16 -0.39
C LEU A 4 13.32 13.95 0.93
N SER A 5 13.24 15.26 0.80
CA SER A 5 13.00 16.18 1.92
C SER A 5 11.55 16.64 1.78
N MET A 6 10.72 16.35 2.77
CA MET A 6 9.35 16.87 2.84
C MET A 6 9.32 18.01 3.87
N THR A 7 8.61 19.09 3.56
CA THR A 7 8.31 20.14 4.51
C THR A 7 7.20 19.69 5.48
N PRO A 8 7.04 20.35 6.65
CA PRO A 8 5.91 20.12 7.54
C PRO A 8 4.54 20.22 6.85
N ASP A 9 4.35 21.19 5.96
CA ASP A 9 3.12 21.37 5.23
C ASP A 9 2.85 20.23 4.24
N GLU A 10 3.90 19.72 3.56
CA GLU A 10 3.77 18.61 2.63
C GLU A 10 3.38 17.30 3.33
N ILE A 11 3.95 16.99 4.49
CA ILE A 11 3.56 15.78 5.23
C ILE A 11 2.16 15.93 5.84
N GLN A 12 1.78 17.11 6.31
CA GLN A 12 0.44 17.38 6.85
C GLN A 12 -0.63 17.34 5.76
N ALA A 13 -0.34 17.81 4.55
CA ALA A 13 -1.25 17.73 3.40
C ALA A 13 -1.55 16.28 2.97
N ARG A 14 -0.73 15.30 3.39
CA ARG A 14 -0.95 13.87 3.15
C ARG A 14 -1.84 13.19 4.18
N VAL A 15 -2.34 13.91 5.17
CA VAL A 15 -3.24 13.34 6.19
C VAL A 15 -4.64 13.16 5.61
N LEU A 16 -5.06 11.91 5.45
CA LEU A 16 -6.39 11.53 4.96
C LEU A 16 -7.44 11.46 6.06
N HIS A 17 -7.01 11.11 7.28
CA HIS A 17 -7.88 11.03 8.46
C HIS A 17 -7.08 11.33 9.72
N ARG A 18 -7.73 12.01 10.66
CA ARG A 18 -7.19 12.29 12.00
C ARG A 18 -8.31 12.33 13.02
N ASP A 19 -8.21 11.51 14.05
CA ASP A 19 -9.05 11.57 15.25
C ASP A 19 -8.19 11.48 16.53
N GLY A 20 -8.78 11.24 17.69
CA GLY A 20 -8.05 11.10 18.95
C GLY A 20 -7.11 9.89 19.04
N MET A 21 -7.32 8.85 18.23
CA MET A 21 -6.62 7.57 18.30
C MET A 21 -5.79 7.27 17.06
N VAL A 22 -6.30 7.60 15.88
CA VAL A 22 -5.76 7.18 14.59
C VAL A 22 -5.40 8.37 13.73
N LEU A 23 -4.35 8.20 12.95
CA LEU A 23 -4.00 9.06 11.84
C LEU A 23 -3.74 8.15 10.64
N VAL A 24 -4.28 8.49 9.48
CA VAL A 24 -4.04 7.79 8.21
C VAL A 24 -3.38 8.73 7.24
N LEU A 25 -2.22 8.33 6.72
CA LEU A 25 -1.47 9.08 5.71
C LEU A 25 -1.65 8.48 4.33
N ASP A 26 -1.64 9.33 3.30
CA ASP A 26 -1.37 8.95 1.91
C ASP A 26 0.15 8.86 1.71
N LYS A 27 0.71 7.66 1.88
CA LYS A 27 2.15 7.45 1.74
C LYS A 27 2.60 7.66 0.28
N PRO A 28 3.59 8.50 0.02
CA PRO A 28 4.16 8.63 -1.33
C PRO A 28 5.01 7.41 -1.73
N PRO A 29 5.27 7.21 -3.04
CA PRO A 29 6.22 6.21 -3.52
C PRO A 29 7.66 6.57 -3.14
N GLY A 30 8.57 5.59 -3.17
CA GLY A 30 10.01 5.81 -3.02
C GLY A 30 10.49 6.07 -1.59
N VAL A 31 9.61 6.17 -0.59
CA VAL A 31 9.95 6.45 0.82
C VAL A 31 9.71 5.20 1.68
N ALA A 32 10.74 4.72 2.35
CA ALA A 32 10.60 3.66 3.35
C ALA A 32 9.82 4.18 4.56
N VAL A 33 8.97 3.35 5.17
CA VAL A 33 8.18 3.76 6.34
C VAL A 33 9.05 3.94 7.58
N HIS A 34 10.07 3.09 7.76
CA HIS A 34 11.04 3.12 8.86
C HIS A 34 12.45 2.92 8.33
N ARG A 35 13.44 3.37 9.10
CA ARG A 35 14.85 3.19 8.75
C ARG A 35 15.20 1.70 8.71
N GLY A 36 15.79 1.27 7.58
CA GLY A 36 16.34 -0.07 7.47
C GLY A 36 17.71 -0.18 8.18
N PRO A 37 18.29 -1.40 8.25
CA PRO A 37 19.61 -1.62 8.87
C PRO A 37 20.74 -0.80 8.26
N LYS A 38 20.60 -0.38 7.00
CA LYS A 38 21.59 0.45 6.28
C LYS A 38 21.40 1.95 6.51
N GLY A 39 20.46 2.37 7.38
CA GLY A 39 20.12 3.77 7.60
C GLY A 39 19.35 4.38 6.43
N GLY A 40 19.40 5.70 6.29
CA GLY A 40 18.69 6.48 5.28
C GLY A 40 17.43 7.16 5.81
N ALA A 41 16.86 8.07 5.01
CA ALA A 41 15.63 8.77 5.34
C ALA A 41 14.45 7.81 5.36
N SER A 42 13.53 8.01 6.28
CA SER A 42 12.29 7.26 6.41
C SER A 42 11.11 8.17 6.70
N LEU A 43 9.90 7.71 6.49
CA LEU A 43 8.71 8.50 6.76
C LEU A 43 8.59 8.90 8.23
N GLU A 44 9.13 8.10 9.15
CA GLU A 44 9.15 8.40 10.59
C GLU A 44 9.93 9.68 10.95
N ASP A 45 10.82 10.14 10.07
CA ASP A 45 11.62 11.34 10.29
C ASP A 45 10.75 12.62 10.29
N TRP A 46 9.56 12.58 9.67
CA TRP A 46 8.59 13.68 9.62
C TRP A 46 7.42 13.50 10.60
N PHE A 47 7.39 12.46 11.42
CA PHE A 47 6.25 12.24 12.34
C PHE A 47 6.18 13.25 13.48
N ASP A 48 7.23 13.98 13.76
CA ASP A 48 7.20 15.06 14.74
C ASP A 48 6.25 16.19 14.31
N ASP A 49 6.11 16.44 12.99
CA ASP A 49 5.20 17.43 12.42
C ASP A 49 3.73 16.98 12.42
N LEU A 50 3.47 15.71 12.79
CA LEU A 50 2.15 15.10 12.89
C LEU A 50 1.63 14.94 14.33
N ARG A 51 2.22 15.63 15.29
CA ARG A 51 1.79 15.56 16.71
C ARG A 51 0.41 16.16 16.94
N TYR A 52 0.09 17.24 16.24
CA TYR A 52 -1.19 17.97 16.42
C TYR A 52 -1.53 18.20 17.89
N GLY A 53 -0.60 18.79 18.63
CA GLY A 53 -0.77 19.13 20.05
C GLY A 53 -0.53 17.98 21.04
N LEU A 54 -0.25 16.77 20.58
CA LEU A 54 0.10 15.67 21.48
C LEU A 54 1.59 15.72 21.90
N PRO A 55 1.93 15.27 23.13
CA PRO A 55 3.31 15.32 23.64
C PRO A 55 4.26 14.39 22.89
N ARG A 56 3.76 13.35 22.24
CA ARG A 56 4.53 12.38 21.46
C ARG A 56 4.07 12.32 20.03
N LYS A 57 5.00 12.04 19.12
CA LYS A 57 4.69 11.77 17.72
C LYS A 57 3.90 10.48 17.55
N PRO A 58 3.05 10.37 16.51
CA PRO A 58 2.37 9.12 16.17
C PRO A 58 3.40 8.04 15.81
N ALA A 59 2.98 6.77 15.89
CA ALA A 59 3.83 5.63 15.56
C ALA A 59 3.15 4.67 14.59
N LEU A 60 3.94 3.92 13.83
CA LEU A 60 3.47 2.96 12.83
C LEU A 60 2.65 1.84 13.47
N ALA A 61 1.43 1.62 13.00
CA ALA A 61 0.61 0.46 13.37
C ALA A 61 0.85 -0.74 12.44
N HIS A 62 1.27 -0.48 11.21
CA HIS A 62 1.70 -1.46 10.21
C HIS A 62 2.71 -0.82 9.26
N ARG A 63 3.12 -1.57 8.25
CA ARG A 63 4.05 -1.09 7.23
C ARG A 63 3.50 -1.25 5.82
N LEU A 64 3.94 -0.38 4.93
CA LEU A 64 3.89 -0.53 3.47
C LEU A 64 5.33 -0.63 2.95
N ASP A 65 5.50 -1.26 1.79
CA ASP A 65 6.80 -1.31 1.13
C ASP A 65 7.21 0.10 0.67
N ARG A 66 8.50 0.29 0.42
CA ARG A 66 9.07 1.58 0.02
C ARG A 66 8.31 2.22 -1.14
N ASP A 67 8.01 1.43 -2.17
CA ASP A 67 7.43 1.92 -3.42
C ASP A 67 5.89 1.78 -3.47
N THR A 68 5.28 1.09 -2.49
CA THR A 68 3.83 1.04 -2.32
C THR A 68 3.30 2.37 -1.80
N THR A 69 2.24 2.88 -2.42
CA THR A 69 1.58 4.15 -2.05
C THR A 69 0.30 3.94 -1.26
N GLY A 70 -0.28 5.01 -0.69
CA GLY A 70 -1.64 5.04 -0.14
C GLY A 70 -1.75 4.86 1.36
N CYS A 71 -2.86 4.34 1.85
CA CYS A 71 -3.28 4.35 3.24
C CYS A 71 -2.26 3.69 4.20
N LEU A 72 -1.58 4.50 4.99
CA LEU A 72 -0.69 4.10 6.08
C LEU A 72 -1.28 4.52 7.42
N VAL A 73 -1.58 3.56 8.28
CA VAL A 73 -2.23 3.77 9.58
C VAL A 73 -1.18 3.97 10.67
N LEU A 74 -1.34 5.04 11.44
CA LEU A 74 -0.52 5.38 12.60
C LEU A 74 -1.39 5.42 13.87
N GLY A 75 -0.83 5.00 14.99
CA GLY A 75 -1.41 5.19 16.32
C GLY A 75 -0.92 6.50 16.93
N ARG A 76 -1.82 7.34 17.40
CA ARG A 76 -1.49 8.67 17.94
C ARG A 76 -0.94 8.65 19.36
N HIS A 77 -1.16 7.56 20.10
CA HIS A 77 -0.62 7.33 21.43
C HIS A 77 -0.49 5.83 21.74
N ALA A 78 0.23 5.47 22.79
CA ALA A 78 0.58 4.07 23.10
C ALA A 78 -0.64 3.12 23.19
N LYS A 79 -1.75 3.56 23.81
CA LYS A 79 -2.98 2.75 23.95
C LYS A 79 -3.63 2.49 22.57
N ALA A 80 -3.67 3.50 21.71
CA ALA A 80 -4.18 3.35 20.34
C ALA A 80 -3.27 2.40 19.54
N LEU A 81 -1.95 2.58 19.63
CA LEU A 81 -0.98 1.74 18.95
C LEU A 81 -1.09 0.27 19.35
N ALA A 82 -1.19 -0.03 20.65
CA ALA A 82 -1.37 -1.38 21.15
C ALA A 82 -2.65 -2.03 20.60
N ARG A 83 -3.77 -1.28 20.58
CA ARG A 83 -5.03 -1.75 20.03
C ARG A 83 -4.96 -2.00 18.53
N LEU A 84 -4.39 -1.08 17.77
CA LEU A 84 -4.16 -1.24 16.33
C LEU A 84 -3.30 -2.48 16.04
N GLY A 85 -2.21 -2.68 16.78
CA GLY A 85 -1.36 -3.86 16.66
C GLY A 85 -2.13 -5.17 16.82
N LEU A 86 -3.05 -5.24 17.81
CA LEU A 86 -3.93 -6.40 18.00
C LEU A 86 -4.89 -6.59 16.81
N LEU A 87 -5.50 -5.52 16.29
CA LEU A 87 -6.42 -5.59 15.16
C LEU A 87 -5.71 -6.08 13.89
N PHE A 88 -4.52 -5.57 13.60
CA PHE A 88 -3.69 -6.03 12.48
C PHE A 88 -3.28 -7.49 12.65
N LYS A 89 -2.79 -7.87 13.84
CA LYS A 89 -2.39 -9.26 14.15
C LYS A 89 -3.55 -10.25 14.00
N GLN A 90 -4.76 -9.85 14.35
CA GLN A 90 -5.97 -10.67 14.26
C GLN A 90 -6.62 -10.66 12.87
N GLY A 91 -6.07 -9.94 11.89
CA GLY A 91 -6.66 -9.80 10.56
C GLY A 91 -7.99 -9.04 10.52
N LYS A 92 -8.29 -8.24 11.54
CA LYS A 92 -9.57 -7.48 11.65
C LYS A 92 -9.57 -6.15 10.89
N VAL A 93 -8.43 -5.73 10.39
CA VAL A 93 -8.30 -4.54 9.54
C VAL A 93 -8.50 -4.96 8.09
N ALA A 94 -9.60 -4.52 7.48
CA ALA A 94 -9.80 -4.74 6.05
C ALA A 94 -8.92 -3.78 5.25
N LYS A 95 -8.31 -4.29 4.19
CA LYS A 95 -7.37 -3.56 3.32
C LYS A 95 -7.71 -3.87 1.88
N THR A 96 -7.91 -2.84 1.08
CA THR A 96 -8.08 -2.97 -0.36
C THR A 96 -6.93 -2.28 -1.07
N TYR A 97 -6.30 -3.00 -1.97
CA TYR A 97 -5.22 -2.48 -2.82
C TYR A 97 -5.69 -2.44 -4.27
N TRP A 98 -5.22 -1.44 -4.99
CA TRP A 98 -5.30 -1.38 -6.43
C TRP A 98 -3.93 -1.64 -7.03
N ALA A 99 -3.90 -2.44 -8.08
CA ALA A 99 -2.69 -2.71 -8.84
C ALA A 99 -2.96 -2.70 -10.33
N ILE A 100 -1.99 -2.23 -11.11
CA ILE A 100 -1.93 -2.52 -12.54
C ILE A 100 -0.95 -3.68 -12.71
N VAL A 101 -1.40 -4.73 -13.39
CA VAL A 101 -0.60 -5.91 -13.71
C VAL A 101 -0.32 -5.96 -15.20
N GLU A 102 0.78 -6.60 -15.57
CA GLU A 102 1.15 -6.90 -16.94
C GLU A 102 0.58 -8.25 -17.34
N GLY A 103 -0.25 -8.25 -18.36
CA GLY A 103 -1.05 -9.39 -18.77
C GLY A 103 -2.53 -9.21 -18.43
N GLU A 104 -3.29 -10.22 -18.74
CA GLU A 104 -4.74 -10.27 -18.52
C GLU A 104 -5.11 -11.59 -17.85
N PRO A 105 -5.82 -11.57 -16.71
CA PRO A 105 -6.31 -12.79 -16.10
C PRO A 105 -7.43 -13.41 -16.93
N SER A 106 -7.48 -14.74 -17.01
CA SER A 106 -8.58 -15.50 -17.64
C SER A 106 -9.87 -15.44 -16.84
N GLU A 107 -9.74 -15.30 -15.51
CA GLU A 107 -10.85 -15.28 -14.57
C GLU A 107 -11.18 -13.85 -14.13
N ALA A 108 -12.43 -13.63 -13.68
CA ALA A 108 -12.87 -12.33 -13.17
C ALA A 108 -12.41 -12.09 -11.72
N GLU A 109 -12.19 -13.14 -10.95
CA GLU A 109 -11.76 -13.08 -9.55
C GLU A 109 -11.08 -14.39 -9.14
N GLY A 110 -10.37 -14.36 -8.00
CA GLY A 110 -9.72 -15.57 -7.48
C GLY A 110 -9.11 -15.39 -6.11
N LEU A 111 -8.57 -16.49 -5.60
CA LEU A 111 -7.80 -16.55 -4.37
C LEU A 111 -6.41 -17.11 -4.67
N ILE A 112 -5.38 -16.33 -4.31
CA ILE A 112 -4.01 -16.81 -4.32
C ILE A 112 -3.70 -17.29 -2.90
N ASP A 113 -3.50 -18.60 -2.73
CA ASP A 113 -3.17 -19.25 -1.47
C ASP A 113 -1.83 -19.94 -1.63
N LEU A 114 -0.74 -19.18 -1.52
CA LEU A 114 0.63 -19.61 -1.76
C LEU A 114 1.50 -19.14 -0.59
N PRO A 115 2.08 -20.07 0.19
CA PRO A 115 2.97 -19.72 1.30
C PRO A 115 4.22 -18.99 0.81
N LEU A 116 4.72 -18.05 1.62
CA LEU A 116 5.87 -17.22 1.29
C LEU A 116 7.04 -17.45 2.25
N GLY A 117 8.21 -17.63 1.68
CA GLY A 117 9.48 -17.71 2.38
C GLY A 117 10.49 -16.70 1.85
N ARG A 118 11.62 -16.56 2.52
CA ARG A 118 12.73 -15.72 2.04
C ARG A 118 13.31 -16.29 0.77
N LEU A 119 13.65 -15.44 -0.19
CA LEU A 119 14.30 -15.85 -1.43
C LEU A 119 15.71 -16.39 -1.15
N ASP A 120 16.47 -15.65 -0.33
CA ASP A 120 17.82 -15.98 0.10
C ASP A 120 18.08 -15.24 1.42
N ASP A 121 18.72 -15.89 2.38
CA ASP A 121 19.08 -15.27 3.68
C ASP A 121 20.05 -14.10 3.54
N ARG A 122 20.87 -14.08 2.48
CA ARG A 122 21.80 -12.98 2.16
C ARG A 122 21.10 -11.73 1.64
N ILE A 123 19.98 -11.88 0.91
CA ILE A 123 19.16 -10.78 0.35
C ILE A 123 18.05 -10.38 1.34
N GLY A 124 17.92 -11.11 2.42
CA GLY A 124 17.25 -10.79 3.69
C GLY A 124 15.74 -10.52 3.66
N TRP A 125 15.22 -9.77 2.71
CA TRP A 125 13.82 -9.32 2.71
C TRP A 125 13.04 -9.67 1.42
N TRP A 126 13.72 -10.13 0.36
CA TRP A 126 13.04 -10.62 -0.82
C TRP A 126 12.36 -11.96 -0.53
N GLN A 127 11.20 -12.14 -1.11
CA GLN A 127 10.35 -13.30 -0.88
C GLN A 127 10.21 -14.16 -2.15
N LYS A 128 9.86 -15.41 -1.96
CA LYS A 128 9.46 -16.35 -3.01
C LYS A 128 8.26 -17.16 -2.52
N VAL A 129 7.54 -17.78 -3.44
CA VAL A 129 6.63 -18.87 -3.08
C VAL A 129 7.48 -20.03 -2.54
N ASP A 130 7.12 -20.51 -1.35
CA ASP A 130 7.85 -21.55 -0.65
C ASP A 130 6.84 -22.42 0.12
N PRO A 131 6.69 -23.71 -0.23
CA PRO A 131 5.78 -24.61 0.48
C PRO A 131 6.06 -24.73 1.99
N ALA A 132 7.32 -24.53 2.42
CA ALA A 132 7.71 -24.48 3.82
C ALA A 132 7.61 -23.08 4.44
N GLY A 133 7.16 -22.09 3.66
CA GLY A 133 7.03 -20.69 4.08
C GLY A 133 5.85 -20.40 4.97
N GLN A 134 5.68 -19.14 5.29
CA GLN A 134 4.55 -18.70 6.10
C GLN A 134 3.27 -18.63 5.26
N PRO A 135 2.12 -19.10 5.77
CA PRO A 135 0.84 -19.00 5.07
C PRO A 135 0.55 -17.57 4.63
N ALA A 136 0.21 -17.41 3.36
CA ALA A 136 -0.13 -16.13 2.76
C ALA A 136 -1.29 -16.30 1.79
N ARG A 137 -2.29 -15.41 1.90
CA ARG A 137 -3.53 -15.47 1.12
C ARG A 137 -3.92 -14.08 0.64
N THR A 138 -4.25 -13.98 -0.66
CA THR A 138 -4.70 -12.72 -1.29
C THR A 138 -5.89 -13.02 -2.18
N LYS A 139 -7.04 -12.40 -1.90
CA LYS A 139 -8.15 -12.37 -2.84
C LYS A 139 -7.88 -11.30 -3.89
N TRP A 140 -8.36 -11.52 -5.10
CA TRP A 140 -8.29 -10.53 -6.16
C TRP A 140 -9.54 -10.56 -7.03
N ARG A 141 -9.85 -9.42 -7.62
CA ARG A 141 -10.94 -9.23 -8.58
C ARG A 141 -10.44 -8.34 -9.72
N LEU A 142 -10.80 -8.70 -10.94
CA LEU A 142 -10.56 -7.88 -12.12
C LEU A 142 -11.52 -6.68 -12.09
N ALA A 143 -10.97 -5.48 -12.07
CA ALA A 143 -11.74 -4.24 -12.08
C ALA A 143 -11.81 -3.60 -13.49
N GLY A 144 -10.81 -3.87 -14.33
CA GLY A 144 -10.78 -3.39 -15.71
C GLY A 144 -9.59 -3.93 -16.47
N ARG A 145 -9.59 -3.76 -17.79
CA ARG A 145 -8.52 -4.21 -18.69
C ARG A 145 -8.30 -3.23 -19.81
N ALA A 146 -7.08 -3.20 -20.35
CA ALA A 146 -6.72 -2.37 -21.49
C ALA A 146 -5.54 -2.98 -22.25
N THR A 147 -5.32 -2.46 -23.44
CA THR A 147 -4.14 -2.75 -24.25
C THR A 147 -3.29 -1.48 -24.36
N ARG A 148 -1.99 -1.58 -24.06
CA ARG A 148 -1.04 -0.47 -24.22
C ARG A 148 -0.81 -0.16 -25.70
N ALA A 149 -0.18 0.98 -25.99
CA ALA A 149 0.15 1.38 -27.36
C ALA A 149 1.09 0.40 -28.10
N ASP A 150 1.90 -0.36 -27.35
CA ASP A 150 2.78 -1.41 -27.89
C ASP A 150 2.06 -2.76 -28.11
N GLY A 151 0.74 -2.80 -27.91
CA GLY A 151 -0.08 -4.01 -28.06
C GLY A 151 -0.07 -4.93 -26.83
N SER A 152 0.69 -4.62 -25.77
CA SER A 152 0.73 -5.45 -24.56
C SER A 152 -0.52 -5.27 -23.69
N PRO A 153 -1.13 -6.37 -23.19
CA PRO A 153 -2.28 -6.29 -22.31
C PRO A 153 -1.88 -5.86 -20.91
N ILE A 154 -2.75 -5.08 -20.26
CA ILE A 154 -2.68 -4.74 -18.84
C ILE A 154 -4.06 -4.93 -18.20
N ALA A 155 -4.07 -5.18 -16.90
CA ALA A 155 -5.30 -5.26 -16.14
C ALA A 155 -5.20 -4.47 -14.82
N TRP A 156 -6.31 -3.89 -14.42
CA TRP A 156 -6.50 -3.30 -13.10
C TRP A 156 -7.13 -4.35 -12.18
N LEU A 157 -6.41 -4.69 -11.13
CA LEU A 157 -6.87 -5.61 -10.09
C LEU A 157 -7.18 -4.86 -8.80
N GLU A 158 -8.28 -5.24 -8.18
CA GLU A 158 -8.56 -4.95 -6.78
C GLU A 158 -8.15 -6.17 -5.94
N LEU A 159 -7.30 -5.96 -4.92
CA LEU A 159 -6.71 -7.03 -4.14
C LEU A 159 -6.98 -6.83 -2.64
N GLU A 160 -7.35 -7.92 -1.97
CA GLU A 160 -7.57 -7.97 -0.52
C GLU A 160 -6.61 -8.98 0.12
N PRO A 161 -5.46 -8.52 0.68
CA PRO A 161 -4.56 -9.40 1.39
C PRO A 161 -5.17 -9.80 2.74
N LEU A 162 -5.50 -11.10 2.89
CA LEU A 162 -6.03 -11.69 4.12
C LEU A 162 -4.95 -11.89 5.18
N THR A 163 -3.69 -11.91 4.76
CA THR A 163 -2.48 -11.93 5.57
C THR A 163 -1.62 -10.71 5.23
N GLY A 164 -0.49 -10.51 5.91
CA GLY A 164 0.37 -9.31 5.70
C GLY A 164 1.85 -9.68 5.66
N ARG A 165 2.26 -10.57 4.74
CA ARG A 165 3.68 -10.92 4.56
C ARG A 165 4.40 -9.86 3.76
N THR A 166 5.71 -9.75 3.94
CA THR A 166 6.57 -8.86 3.16
C THR A 166 6.38 -9.15 1.67
N HIS A 167 6.18 -8.11 0.86
CA HIS A 167 5.98 -8.18 -0.59
C HIS A 167 4.86 -9.13 -1.05
N GLN A 168 3.94 -9.52 -0.18
CA GLN A 168 2.95 -10.56 -0.45
C GLN A 168 2.21 -10.38 -1.78
N ILE A 169 1.60 -9.23 -2.01
CA ILE A 169 0.84 -8.95 -3.24
C ILE A 169 1.74 -9.08 -4.47
N ARG A 170 2.94 -8.53 -4.39
CA ARG A 170 3.92 -8.52 -5.48
C ARG A 170 4.32 -9.93 -5.90
N VAL A 171 4.71 -10.77 -4.93
CA VAL A 171 5.07 -12.17 -5.18
C VAL A 171 3.87 -12.98 -5.65
N HIS A 172 2.69 -12.79 -5.04
CA HIS A 172 1.48 -13.51 -5.41
C HIS A 172 1.06 -13.22 -6.86
N CYS A 173 1.03 -11.94 -7.25
CA CYS A 173 0.67 -11.58 -8.63
C CYS A 173 1.70 -12.12 -9.63
N ALA A 174 3.00 -12.04 -9.34
CA ALA A 174 4.04 -12.62 -10.19
C ALA A 174 3.90 -14.14 -10.31
N ALA A 175 3.58 -14.85 -9.22
CA ALA A 175 3.44 -16.30 -9.20
C ALA A 175 2.27 -16.82 -10.06
N ILE A 176 1.23 -16.02 -10.25
CA ILE A 176 0.11 -16.38 -11.15
C ILE A 176 0.29 -15.83 -12.57
N GLY A 177 1.50 -15.38 -12.94
CA GLY A 177 1.80 -14.87 -14.28
C GLY A 177 1.33 -13.43 -14.56
N LEU A 178 0.90 -12.69 -13.55
CA LEU A 178 0.40 -11.31 -13.61
C LEU A 178 1.29 -10.36 -12.79
N PRO A 179 2.59 -10.18 -13.14
CA PRO A 179 3.46 -9.31 -12.38
C PRO A 179 2.95 -7.87 -12.39
N LEU A 180 3.24 -7.14 -11.31
CA LEU A 180 2.84 -5.73 -11.20
C LEU A 180 3.66 -4.87 -12.17
N ALA A 181 2.99 -3.94 -12.83
CA ALA A 181 3.67 -2.95 -13.66
C ALA A 181 4.63 -2.11 -12.81
N GLY A 182 5.83 -1.88 -13.32
CA GLY A 182 6.89 -1.14 -12.63
C GLY A 182 7.54 -1.89 -11.46
N ASP A 183 7.29 -3.20 -11.29
CA ASP A 183 7.98 -4.00 -10.27
C ASP A 183 9.35 -4.46 -10.77
N SER A 184 10.41 -3.85 -10.23
CA SER A 184 11.81 -4.16 -10.58
C SER A 184 12.40 -5.36 -9.82
N ILE A 185 11.61 -6.04 -8.98
CA ILE A 185 12.07 -7.20 -8.19
C ILE A 185 11.40 -8.49 -8.67
N TYR A 186 10.09 -8.44 -8.86
CA TYR A 186 9.27 -9.62 -9.22
C TYR A 186 8.61 -9.48 -10.59
N GLY A 187 8.70 -8.31 -11.22
CA GLY A 187 8.14 -7.98 -12.52
C GLY A 187 9.19 -7.93 -13.63
N ARG A 188 8.83 -7.25 -14.70
CA ARG A 188 9.65 -7.07 -15.91
C ARG A 188 10.41 -5.76 -15.94
N ALA A 189 10.06 -4.78 -15.08
CA ALA A 189 10.73 -3.50 -15.00
C ALA A 189 12.18 -3.65 -14.53
N THR A 190 13.06 -2.80 -15.03
CA THR A 190 14.44 -2.72 -14.54
C THR A 190 14.56 -1.60 -13.52
N ARG A 191 15.59 -1.65 -12.65
CA ARG A 191 15.79 -0.61 -11.63
C ARG A 191 16.10 0.77 -12.19
N ASP A 192 16.59 0.81 -13.41
CA ASP A 192 17.14 2.02 -14.03
C ASP A 192 16.21 2.61 -15.11
N ASP A 193 15.05 1.99 -15.37
CA ASP A 193 14.08 2.47 -16.37
C ASP A 193 13.17 3.61 -15.88
N GLY A 194 13.33 4.02 -14.64
CA GLY A 194 12.50 5.07 -14.02
C GLY A 194 11.08 4.65 -13.69
N SER A 195 10.73 3.39 -13.89
CA SER A 195 9.39 2.86 -13.61
C SER A 195 9.06 2.95 -12.12
N THR A 196 7.83 3.32 -11.82
CA THR A 196 7.28 3.34 -10.46
C THR A 196 6.33 2.16 -10.29
N LEU A 197 6.41 1.48 -9.14
CA LEU A 197 5.55 0.33 -8.80
C LEU A 197 4.06 0.73 -8.81
N HIS A 198 3.26 0.04 -9.60
CA HIS A 198 1.81 0.25 -9.69
C HIS A 198 1.06 -0.57 -8.62
N LEU A 199 1.35 -0.29 -7.35
CA LEU A 199 0.67 -0.87 -6.19
C LEU A 199 0.27 0.23 -5.20
N HIS A 200 -1.03 0.30 -4.91
CA HIS A 200 -1.62 1.36 -4.10
C HIS A 200 -2.55 0.79 -3.02
N ALA A 201 -2.26 1.08 -1.75
CA ALA A 201 -3.14 0.78 -0.62
C ALA A 201 -4.35 1.73 -0.67
N ARG A 202 -5.36 1.36 -1.46
CA ARG A 202 -6.50 2.21 -1.82
C ARG A 202 -7.41 2.54 -0.66
N ARG A 203 -7.75 1.53 0.18
CA ARG A 203 -8.69 1.70 1.28
C ARG A 203 -8.27 0.89 2.49
N VAL A 204 -8.53 1.44 3.67
CA VAL A 204 -8.37 0.74 4.94
C VAL A 204 -9.61 0.96 5.80
N ILE A 205 -10.11 -0.14 6.43
CA ILE A 205 -11.23 -0.09 7.38
C ILE A 205 -10.72 -0.63 8.71
N VAL A 206 -10.69 0.22 9.74
CA VAL A 206 -10.13 -0.06 11.06
C VAL A 206 -11.21 -0.02 12.12
N PRO A 207 -11.66 -1.17 12.68
CA PRO A 207 -12.68 -1.22 13.72
C PRO A 207 -12.08 -0.91 15.10
N ILE A 208 -11.52 0.31 15.26
CA ILE A 208 -10.83 0.70 16.49
C ILE A 208 -11.79 1.08 17.61
N ALA A 209 -12.95 1.64 17.30
CA ALA A 209 -13.98 1.95 18.31
C ALA A 209 -14.66 0.67 18.81
N LYS A 210 -14.91 0.58 20.13
CA LYS A 210 -15.62 -0.58 20.71
C LYS A 210 -17.11 -0.57 20.34
N ASN A 211 -17.71 0.60 20.36
CA ASN A 211 -19.15 0.82 20.14
C ASN A 211 -19.37 2.02 19.19
N GLY A 212 -18.71 2.03 18.04
CA GLY A 212 -18.83 3.10 17.06
C GLY A 212 -18.49 2.63 15.66
N PRO A 213 -18.68 3.46 14.64
CA PRO A 213 -18.32 3.12 13.28
C PRO A 213 -16.82 2.90 13.18
N PRO A 214 -16.38 2.02 12.26
CA PRO A 214 -14.96 1.88 11.96
C PRO A 214 -14.42 3.16 11.32
N VAL A 215 -13.14 3.40 11.48
CA VAL A 215 -12.41 4.39 10.66
C VAL A 215 -12.28 3.80 9.26
N ASP A 216 -12.91 4.43 8.28
CA ASP A 216 -12.96 4.01 6.87
C ASP A 216 -12.34 5.09 6.01
N VAL A 217 -11.19 4.81 5.42
CA VAL A 217 -10.39 5.80 4.70
C VAL A 217 -10.00 5.28 3.33
N THR A 218 -10.16 6.13 2.33
CA THR A 218 -9.78 5.87 0.95
C THR A 218 -8.74 6.89 0.50
N ALA A 219 -7.58 6.42 0.01
CA ALA A 219 -6.54 7.26 -0.56
C ALA A 219 -6.79 7.50 -2.07
N PRO A 220 -6.57 8.71 -2.60
CA PRO A 220 -6.68 8.95 -4.04
C PRO A 220 -5.58 8.17 -4.81
N PRO A 221 -5.86 7.68 -6.02
CA PRO A 221 -4.83 7.00 -6.80
C PRO A 221 -3.69 7.96 -7.14
N PRO A 222 -2.42 7.52 -7.00
CA PRO A 222 -1.25 8.35 -7.24
C PRO A 222 -1.12 8.71 -8.72
N ALA A 223 -0.47 9.83 -9.01
CA ALA A 223 -0.39 10.38 -10.36
C ALA A 223 0.12 9.36 -11.40
N HIS A 224 1.17 8.59 -11.05
CA HIS A 224 1.77 7.61 -11.96
C HIS A 224 0.86 6.42 -12.33
N MET A 225 -0.22 6.17 -11.58
CA MET A 225 -1.17 5.10 -11.89
C MET A 225 -2.41 5.58 -12.66
N ARG A 226 -2.70 6.89 -12.69
CA ARG A 226 -3.98 7.41 -13.19
C ARG A 226 -4.21 7.12 -14.65
N GLU A 227 -3.19 7.23 -15.49
CA GLU A 227 -3.30 6.95 -16.93
C GLU A 227 -3.68 5.49 -17.17
N ALA A 228 -2.95 4.55 -16.58
CA ALA A 228 -3.23 3.13 -16.73
C ALA A 228 -4.58 2.73 -16.14
N LEU A 229 -4.97 3.32 -14.99
CA LEU A 229 -6.29 3.12 -14.39
C LEU A 229 -7.39 3.63 -15.31
N ALA A 230 -7.24 4.83 -15.89
CA ALA A 230 -8.21 5.40 -16.81
C ALA A 230 -8.35 4.56 -18.09
N ALA A 231 -7.24 4.07 -18.66
CA ALA A 231 -7.27 3.14 -19.77
C ALA A 231 -8.04 1.86 -19.43
N CYS A 232 -7.94 1.36 -18.19
CA CYS A 232 -8.70 0.21 -17.69
C CYS A 232 -10.15 0.55 -17.27
N GLY A 233 -10.64 1.76 -17.55
CA GLY A 233 -12.03 2.15 -17.30
C GLY A 233 -12.28 2.83 -15.96
N TRP A 234 -11.24 3.18 -15.18
CA TRP A 234 -11.43 4.00 -14.00
C TRP A 234 -11.82 5.43 -14.38
N ALA A 235 -12.91 5.92 -13.79
CA ALA A 235 -13.30 7.32 -13.86
C ALA A 235 -12.98 8.00 -12.52
N ALA A 236 -12.38 9.18 -12.56
CA ALA A 236 -12.18 9.99 -11.36
C ALA A 236 -13.56 10.37 -10.78
N ASP A 237 -13.79 10.08 -9.48
CA ASP A 237 -15.00 10.52 -8.79
C ASP A 237 -15.16 12.04 -8.92
N SER A 238 -16.23 12.48 -9.55
CA SER A 238 -16.58 13.90 -9.65
C SER A 238 -16.92 14.54 -8.28
N ALA A 239 -16.96 13.73 -7.21
CA ALA A 239 -17.34 14.10 -5.85
C ALA A 239 -16.20 14.64 -4.96
N ALA A 240 -14.96 14.81 -5.45
CA ALA A 240 -13.85 15.31 -4.61
C ALA A 240 -13.80 16.86 -4.50
N LYS A 241 -14.81 17.60 -4.96
CA LYS A 241 -14.82 19.07 -4.97
C LYS A 241 -15.55 19.74 -3.79
N SER A 242 -15.94 19.04 -2.73
CA SER A 242 -16.68 19.66 -1.62
C SER A 242 -16.10 19.34 -0.23
N ARG A 243 -14.82 19.61 0.00
CA ARG A 243 -14.27 19.80 1.35
C ARG A 243 -13.24 20.92 1.33
N SER A 244 -13.73 22.09 0.98
CA SER A 244 -13.09 23.36 1.32
C SER A 244 -14.14 24.18 2.07
N THR A 245 -13.74 24.76 3.23
CA THR A 245 -14.50 25.66 4.09
C THR A 245 -15.61 25.02 4.94
N ASP A 246 -15.30 24.70 6.20
CA ASP A 246 -15.67 25.51 7.38
C ASP A 246 -14.76 25.13 8.56
#